data_06ae92b46ca92fd8d5e4bdf7a9e9d09b
#
_entry.id   06ae92b46ca92fd8d5e4bdf7a9e9d09b
#
_cell.length_a   1.000
_cell.length_b   1.000
_cell.length_c   1.000
_cell.angle_alpha   90.00
_cell.angle_beta   90.00
_cell.angle_gamma   90.00
#
_symmetry.space_group_name_H-M   'P 1'
#
loop_
_entity.id
_entity.type
_entity.pdbx_description
1 polymer ?
#
loop_
_entity_poly.entity_id
_entity_poly.type
_entity_poly.pdbx_seq_one_letter_code
_entity_poly.pdbx_strand_id
1 'polypeptide(L)'
;MSVSMLTMFANAGVGEGQELYDSYCQICHGGLGEGQTMGKALTDTVANRLTDEELIAVITDGREGTGMAAWRSSFTETEIFDIAAYVRILQGRDGINLFDVKTVASDGGEVLAGEQLFNGKAGCVTCHSYKDQGGNVGPELDGVFGRLGDRGLNRALLNPSASIVVGYEAKEIVQEDGTLIRGRYRNDTDLAVQIQSKDGRRWVTYFKDRVQSLVDSNESLMPDVYATLGAAEQEQLMTFLKSL
;
A
#
# COMPACT_ATOMS: atom_id res chain seq x y z
N MET A 1 9.62 -38.20 -39.23
CA MET A 1 9.76 -38.32 -37.76
C MET A 1 9.39 -37.01 -37.15
N SER A 2 8.14 -36.94 -36.64
CA SER A 2 7.57 -35.72 -36.07
C SER A 2 7.83 -35.76 -34.56
N VAL A 3 8.65 -34.85 -34.07
CA VAL A 3 8.91 -34.71 -32.64
C VAL A 3 7.76 -33.90 -32.05
N SER A 4 6.88 -34.58 -31.35
CA SER A 4 5.83 -33.94 -30.55
C SER A 4 6.49 -33.26 -29.35
N MET A 5 6.55 -31.93 -29.37
CA MET A 5 6.97 -31.14 -28.23
C MET A 5 5.84 -31.17 -27.20
N LEU A 6 5.99 -32.01 -26.20
CA LEU A 6 5.12 -31.98 -25.00
C LEU A 6 5.42 -30.65 -24.27
N THR A 7 4.51 -29.72 -24.33
CA THR A 7 4.50 -28.57 -23.46
C THR A 7 4.22 -29.08 -22.02
N MET A 8 5.27 -29.21 -21.23
CA MET A 8 5.13 -29.31 -19.78
C MET A 8 4.57 -27.98 -19.28
N PHE A 9 3.29 -27.95 -18.97
CA PHE A 9 2.73 -26.93 -18.10
C PHE A 9 3.37 -27.12 -16.73
N ALA A 10 4.20 -26.18 -16.31
CA ALA A 10 4.67 -26.11 -14.95
C ALA A 10 3.43 -25.84 -14.07
N ASN A 11 2.85 -26.91 -13.49
CA ASN A 11 2.05 -26.74 -12.30
C ASN A 11 2.98 -26.06 -11.28
N ALA A 12 2.60 -24.87 -10.81
CA ALA A 12 3.22 -24.26 -9.63
C ALA A 12 3.38 -25.35 -8.57
N GLY A 13 4.43 -25.28 -7.76
CA GLY A 13 4.92 -26.32 -6.86
C GLY A 13 3.90 -27.02 -5.97
N VAL A 14 2.91 -27.68 -6.60
CA VAL A 14 1.89 -28.48 -5.87
C VAL A 14 2.56 -29.47 -4.92
N GLY A 15 3.73 -30.01 -5.31
CA GLY A 15 4.51 -30.90 -4.45
C GLY A 15 5.08 -30.17 -3.24
N GLU A 16 5.66 -29.02 -3.45
CA GLU A 16 6.16 -28.13 -2.38
C GLU A 16 5.01 -27.64 -1.50
N GLY A 17 3.88 -27.28 -2.09
CA GLY A 17 2.67 -26.90 -1.38
C GLY A 17 2.11 -28.01 -0.51
N GLN A 18 2.17 -29.27 -0.96
CA GLN A 18 1.79 -30.42 -0.16
C GLN A 18 2.71 -30.62 1.04
N GLU A 19 4.02 -30.54 0.87
CA GLU A 19 4.99 -30.69 1.96
C GLU A 19 4.78 -29.62 3.05
N LEU A 20 4.52 -28.38 2.65
CA LEU A 20 4.23 -27.29 3.57
C LEU A 20 2.87 -27.49 4.25
N TYR A 21 1.85 -27.89 3.51
CA TYR A 21 0.54 -28.20 4.08
C TYR A 21 0.61 -29.31 5.13
N ASP A 22 1.29 -30.41 4.83
CA ASP A 22 1.47 -31.55 5.72
C ASP A 22 2.27 -31.17 6.98
N SER A 23 3.18 -30.21 6.85
CA SER A 23 4.00 -29.76 7.98
C SER A 23 3.30 -28.78 8.91
N TYR A 24 2.45 -27.89 8.37
CA TYR A 24 1.94 -26.73 9.13
C TYR A 24 0.41 -26.61 9.17
N CYS A 25 -0.30 -27.12 8.17
CA CYS A 25 -1.73 -26.86 8.01
C CYS A 25 -2.59 -28.06 8.44
N GLN A 26 -2.15 -29.29 8.17
CA GLN A 26 -2.92 -30.50 8.42
C GLN A 26 -3.28 -30.70 9.89
N ILE A 27 -2.48 -30.22 10.83
CA ILE A 27 -2.74 -30.35 12.27
C ILE A 27 -4.07 -29.71 12.68
N CYS A 28 -4.49 -28.67 11.96
CA CYS A 28 -5.76 -28.00 12.19
C CYS A 28 -6.84 -28.40 11.17
N HIS A 29 -6.44 -28.60 9.91
CA HIS A 29 -7.38 -28.77 8.80
C HIS A 29 -7.59 -30.22 8.34
N GLY A 30 -6.81 -31.16 8.87
CA GLY A 30 -6.83 -32.58 8.46
C GLY A 30 -5.96 -32.83 7.23
N GLY A 31 -5.49 -34.08 7.05
CA GLY A 31 -4.58 -34.44 5.95
C GLY A 31 -5.22 -34.34 4.55
N LEU A 32 -6.53 -34.41 4.45
CA LEU A 32 -7.31 -34.25 3.23
C LEU A 32 -8.17 -32.96 3.23
N GLY A 33 -7.90 -32.04 4.16
CA GLY A 33 -8.68 -30.82 4.28
C GLY A 33 -10.08 -31.01 4.86
N GLU A 34 -10.33 -32.13 5.51
CA GLU A 34 -11.63 -32.50 6.08
C GLU A 34 -12.03 -31.71 7.33
N GLY A 35 -11.08 -30.97 7.90
CA GLY A 35 -11.26 -30.20 9.13
C GLY A 35 -11.02 -31.06 10.39
N GLN A 36 -10.70 -30.39 11.49
CA GLN A 36 -10.52 -30.96 12.80
C GLN A 36 -11.07 -30.04 13.90
N THR A 37 -10.86 -30.39 15.17
CA THR A 37 -11.36 -29.60 16.32
C THR A 37 -10.88 -28.13 16.29
N MET A 38 -9.68 -27.85 15.77
CA MET A 38 -9.08 -26.52 15.76
C MET A 38 -9.21 -25.77 14.43
N GLY A 39 -9.51 -26.47 13.32
CA GLY A 39 -9.62 -25.89 11.99
C GLY A 39 -10.83 -26.41 11.23
N LYS A 40 -11.51 -25.52 10.52
CA LYS A 40 -12.64 -25.87 9.67
C LYS A 40 -12.19 -26.68 8.46
N ALA A 41 -13.12 -27.45 7.89
CA ALA A 41 -12.90 -28.14 6.63
C ALA A 41 -12.57 -27.14 5.51
N LEU A 42 -11.58 -27.48 4.70
CA LEU A 42 -11.19 -26.71 3.51
C LEU A 42 -11.93 -27.21 2.27
N THR A 43 -12.53 -28.39 2.33
CA THR A 43 -13.24 -29.05 1.25
C THR A 43 -14.76 -28.84 1.33
N ASP A 44 -15.25 -28.08 2.31
CA ASP A 44 -16.68 -27.76 2.43
C ASP A 44 -17.14 -26.73 1.39
N THR A 45 -18.46 -26.54 1.32
CA THR A 45 -19.08 -25.62 0.36
C THR A 45 -18.73 -24.15 0.61
N VAL A 46 -18.33 -23.78 1.85
CA VAL A 46 -17.99 -22.40 2.21
C VAL A 46 -16.56 -22.10 1.75
N ALA A 47 -15.61 -22.98 2.07
CA ALA A 47 -14.23 -22.85 1.65
C ALA A 47 -14.10 -22.93 0.11
N ASN A 48 -14.91 -23.76 -0.53
CA ASN A 48 -14.92 -23.91 -1.99
C ASN A 48 -15.47 -22.68 -2.74
N ARG A 49 -16.18 -21.77 -2.08
CA ARG A 49 -16.69 -20.51 -2.70
C ARG A 49 -15.64 -19.40 -2.74
N LEU A 50 -14.55 -19.51 -1.98
CA LEU A 50 -13.50 -18.52 -2.03
C LEU A 50 -12.90 -18.47 -3.43
N THR A 51 -12.63 -17.27 -3.93
CA THR A 51 -11.78 -17.08 -5.11
C THR A 51 -10.35 -17.47 -4.78
N ASP A 52 -9.47 -17.58 -5.78
CA ASP A 52 -8.07 -17.92 -5.54
C ASP A 52 -7.38 -16.83 -4.74
N GLU A 53 -7.71 -15.57 -5.03
CA GLU A 53 -7.24 -14.40 -4.31
C GLU A 53 -7.67 -14.40 -2.84
N GLU A 54 -8.96 -14.67 -2.59
CA GLU A 54 -9.49 -14.75 -1.23
C GLU A 54 -8.86 -15.90 -0.44
N LEU A 55 -8.57 -17.03 -1.10
CA LEU A 55 -7.86 -18.16 -0.46
C LEU A 55 -6.43 -17.76 -0.09
N ILE A 56 -5.70 -17.17 -1.03
CA ILE A 56 -4.33 -16.68 -0.80
C ILE A 56 -4.33 -15.64 0.33
N ALA A 57 -5.26 -14.67 0.30
CA ALA A 57 -5.39 -13.65 1.33
C ALA A 57 -5.66 -14.26 2.72
N VAL A 58 -6.53 -15.28 2.80
CA VAL A 58 -6.80 -15.97 4.08
C VAL A 58 -5.56 -16.68 4.61
N ILE A 59 -4.71 -17.27 3.77
CA ILE A 59 -3.46 -17.88 4.20
C ILE A 59 -2.48 -16.79 4.63
N THR A 60 -2.35 -15.75 3.83
CA THR A 60 -1.41 -14.64 4.07
C THR A 60 -1.72 -13.91 5.37
N ASP A 61 -2.97 -13.51 5.57
CA ASP A 61 -3.40 -12.58 6.61
C ASP A 61 -4.05 -13.26 7.82
N GLY A 62 -4.36 -14.56 7.69
CA GLY A 62 -5.12 -15.27 8.70
C GLY A 62 -6.58 -14.82 8.75
N ARG A 63 -7.26 -15.14 9.85
CA ARG A 63 -8.63 -14.68 10.11
C ARG A 63 -8.72 -14.13 11.53
N GLU A 64 -8.94 -12.85 11.63
CA GLU A 64 -9.12 -12.18 12.92
C GLU A 64 -10.23 -12.81 13.77
N GLY A 65 -9.99 -12.95 15.07
CA GLY A 65 -10.93 -13.57 16.00
C GLY A 65 -11.03 -15.09 15.88
N THR A 66 -10.16 -15.75 15.11
CA THR A 66 -10.09 -17.21 14.96
C THR A 66 -8.69 -17.73 15.29
N GLY A 67 -8.53 -19.06 15.31
CA GLY A 67 -7.22 -19.71 15.46
C GLY A 67 -6.36 -19.72 14.18
N MET A 68 -6.87 -19.20 13.04
CA MET A 68 -6.12 -19.13 11.79
C MET A 68 -5.13 -17.97 11.83
N ALA A 69 -3.86 -18.27 12.05
CA ALA A 69 -2.79 -17.28 12.10
C ALA A 69 -2.45 -16.71 10.71
N ALA A 70 -1.86 -15.51 10.68
CA ALA A 70 -1.28 -14.95 9.47
C ALA A 70 0.08 -15.62 9.17
N TRP A 71 0.29 -16.07 7.94
CA TRP A 71 1.49 -16.81 7.54
C TRP A 71 2.51 -15.94 6.77
N ARG A 72 2.19 -14.68 6.46
CA ARG A 72 3.06 -13.76 5.73
C ARG A 72 4.47 -13.57 6.32
N SER A 73 4.63 -13.74 7.62
CA SER A 73 5.93 -13.62 8.30
C SER A 73 6.70 -14.92 8.36
N SER A 74 6.06 -16.06 8.04
CA SER A 74 6.64 -17.41 8.15
C SER A 74 6.96 -18.02 6.79
N PHE A 75 6.24 -17.61 5.75
CA PHE A 75 6.38 -18.12 4.39
C PHE A 75 6.58 -16.98 3.39
N THR A 76 7.30 -17.29 2.33
CA THR A 76 7.40 -16.43 1.13
C THR A 76 6.08 -16.43 0.36
N GLU A 77 5.89 -15.46 -0.52
CA GLU A 77 4.71 -15.40 -1.39
C GLU A 77 4.58 -16.66 -2.27
N THR A 78 5.69 -17.19 -2.75
CA THR A 78 5.72 -18.44 -3.54
C THR A 78 5.23 -19.63 -2.70
N GLU A 79 5.71 -19.78 -1.47
CA GLU A 79 5.29 -20.85 -0.57
C GLU A 79 3.80 -20.75 -0.20
N ILE A 80 3.30 -19.53 0.05
CA ILE A 80 1.86 -19.29 0.29
C ILE A 80 1.04 -19.69 -0.93
N PHE A 81 1.52 -19.34 -2.11
CA PHE A 81 0.89 -19.70 -3.38
C PHE A 81 0.86 -21.23 -3.59
N ASP A 82 1.97 -21.91 -3.34
CA ASP A 82 2.09 -23.37 -3.46
C ASP A 82 1.13 -24.08 -2.49
N ILE A 83 1.03 -23.59 -1.24
CA ILE A 83 0.04 -24.08 -0.26
C ILE A 83 -1.39 -23.90 -0.78
N ALA A 84 -1.71 -22.72 -1.32
CA ALA A 84 -3.04 -22.42 -1.87
C ALA A 84 -3.35 -23.31 -3.07
N ALA A 85 -2.40 -23.53 -3.96
CA ALA A 85 -2.53 -24.46 -5.09
C ALA A 85 -2.82 -25.89 -4.64
N TYR A 86 -2.13 -26.37 -3.59
CA TYR A 86 -2.41 -27.68 -3.01
C TYR A 86 -3.79 -27.75 -2.37
N VAL A 87 -4.23 -26.71 -1.67
CA VAL A 87 -5.60 -26.65 -1.13
C VAL A 87 -6.64 -26.77 -2.26
N ARG A 88 -6.39 -26.21 -3.44
CA ARG A 88 -7.27 -26.38 -4.61
C ARG A 88 -7.31 -27.83 -5.09
N ILE A 89 -6.18 -28.53 -5.06
CA ILE A 89 -6.17 -29.99 -5.34
C ILE A 89 -7.02 -30.75 -4.34
N LEU A 90 -6.92 -30.45 -3.03
CA LEU A 90 -7.78 -31.06 -2.02
C LEU A 90 -9.26 -30.78 -2.26
N GLN A 91 -9.59 -29.62 -2.85
CA GLN A 91 -10.95 -29.24 -3.24
C GLN A 91 -11.43 -29.88 -4.55
N GLY A 92 -10.61 -30.74 -5.17
CA GLY A 92 -10.94 -31.41 -6.44
C GLY A 92 -10.79 -30.52 -7.67
N ARG A 93 -9.99 -29.47 -7.60
CA ARG A 93 -9.67 -28.57 -8.72
C ARG A 93 -8.26 -28.88 -9.27
N ASP A 94 -7.93 -28.38 -10.46
CA ASP A 94 -6.66 -28.58 -11.12
C ASP A 94 -5.48 -27.74 -10.55
N GLY A 95 -5.63 -27.23 -9.31
CA GLY A 95 -4.68 -26.28 -8.70
C GLY A 95 -5.03 -24.83 -9.01
N ILE A 96 -4.05 -23.94 -8.88
CA ILE A 96 -4.19 -22.52 -9.22
C ILE A 96 -3.33 -22.24 -10.46
N ASN A 97 -3.90 -21.55 -11.44
CA ASN A 97 -3.16 -21.14 -12.62
C ASN A 97 -2.40 -19.84 -12.31
N LEU A 98 -1.06 -19.91 -12.33
CA LEU A 98 -0.19 -18.75 -12.11
C LEU A 98 -0.48 -17.56 -13.04
N PHE A 99 -1.03 -17.81 -14.24
CA PHE A 99 -1.37 -16.74 -15.17
C PHE A 99 -2.66 -16.01 -14.78
N ASP A 100 -3.59 -16.69 -14.13
CA ASP A 100 -4.85 -16.09 -13.67
C ASP A 100 -4.69 -15.35 -12.33
N VAL A 101 -3.73 -15.78 -11.49
CA VAL A 101 -3.41 -15.17 -10.18
C VAL A 101 -2.35 -14.07 -10.31
N LYS A 102 -1.58 -14.05 -11.40
CA LYS A 102 -0.50 -13.07 -11.60
C LYS A 102 -0.97 -11.61 -11.66
N THR A 103 -2.26 -11.39 -11.90
CA THR A 103 -2.87 -10.05 -11.81
C THR A 103 -3.10 -9.60 -10.37
N VAL A 104 -3.23 -10.53 -9.41
CA VAL A 104 -3.54 -10.20 -7.99
C VAL A 104 -2.31 -10.34 -7.10
N ALA A 105 -1.45 -11.34 -7.34
CA ALA A 105 -0.17 -11.45 -6.63
C ALA A 105 0.82 -10.35 -7.06
N SER A 106 0.73 -9.86 -8.31
CA SER A 106 1.48 -8.67 -8.74
C SER A 106 0.96 -7.41 -8.04
N ASP A 107 -0.36 -7.26 -7.85
CA ASP A 107 -0.92 -6.10 -7.18
C ASP A 107 -0.57 -6.08 -5.69
N GLY A 108 -0.61 -7.20 -4.98
CA GLY A 108 -0.21 -7.27 -3.56
C GLY A 108 1.28 -7.01 -3.34
N GLY A 109 2.14 -7.57 -4.15
CA GLY A 109 3.59 -7.31 -4.12
C GLY A 109 3.92 -5.88 -4.55
N GLU A 110 3.22 -5.35 -5.56
CA GLU A 110 3.37 -3.97 -6.00
C GLU A 110 2.80 -2.97 -5.00
N VAL A 111 1.66 -3.27 -4.36
CA VAL A 111 1.11 -2.47 -3.26
C VAL A 111 2.09 -2.41 -2.10
N LEU A 112 2.67 -3.54 -1.68
CA LEU A 112 3.65 -3.59 -0.60
C LEU A 112 4.94 -2.85 -0.98
N ALA A 113 5.44 -3.03 -2.21
CA ALA A 113 6.59 -2.30 -2.72
C ALA A 113 6.32 -0.78 -2.79
N GLY A 114 5.12 -0.40 -3.23
CA GLY A 114 4.67 0.99 -3.22
C GLY A 114 4.56 1.56 -1.81
N GLU A 115 4.06 0.79 -0.84
CA GLU A 115 4.02 1.17 0.58
C GLU A 115 5.43 1.37 1.15
N GLN A 116 6.37 0.50 0.82
CA GLN A 116 7.78 0.65 1.20
C GLN A 116 8.41 1.90 0.59
N LEU A 117 8.11 2.23 -0.66
CA LEU A 117 8.53 3.47 -1.30
C LEU A 117 7.92 4.69 -0.59
N PHE A 118 6.64 4.67 -0.30
CA PHE A 118 5.91 5.72 0.41
C PHE A 118 6.52 6.01 1.78
N ASN A 119 6.81 4.97 2.56
CA ASN A 119 7.38 5.07 3.89
C ASN A 119 8.90 5.33 3.89
N GLY A 120 9.61 4.95 2.83
CA GLY A 120 11.07 4.95 2.73
C GLY A 120 11.60 5.96 1.71
N LYS A 121 12.03 5.48 0.55
CA LYS A 121 12.77 6.25 -0.46
C LYS A 121 12.04 7.51 -0.93
N ALA A 122 10.73 7.44 -1.13
CA ALA A 122 9.93 8.58 -1.56
C ALA A 122 9.57 9.52 -0.40
N GLY A 123 9.59 9.05 0.85
CA GLY A 123 9.40 9.85 2.06
C GLY A 123 8.02 10.51 2.21
N CYS A 124 7.02 10.04 1.49
CA CYS A 124 5.68 10.63 1.45
C CYS A 124 5.02 10.66 2.84
N VAL A 125 5.27 9.63 3.67
CA VAL A 125 4.77 9.49 5.05
C VAL A 125 5.21 10.65 5.96
N THR A 126 6.28 11.35 5.62
CA THR A 126 6.76 12.51 6.40
C THR A 126 5.73 13.65 6.42
N CYS A 127 5.00 13.79 5.32
CA CYS A 127 4.03 14.87 5.13
C CYS A 127 2.58 14.37 5.13
N HIS A 128 2.33 13.17 4.60
CA HIS A 128 1.00 12.58 4.44
C HIS A 128 0.74 11.46 5.44
N SER A 129 -0.52 11.32 5.84
CA SER A 129 -1.00 10.20 6.63
C SER A 129 -1.95 9.30 5.81
N TYR A 130 -2.01 8.03 6.18
CA TYR A 130 -3.05 7.07 5.83
C TYR A 130 -3.25 6.12 7.02
N LYS A 131 -4.46 5.65 7.24
CA LYS A 131 -4.83 4.81 8.40
C LYS A 131 -4.31 5.40 9.73
N ASP A 132 -4.47 6.69 9.90
CA ASP A 132 -4.02 7.46 11.08
C ASP A 132 -2.49 7.43 11.34
N GLN A 133 -1.67 6.99 10.37
CA GLN A 133 -0.21 6.93 10.48
C GLN A 133 0.45 7.89 9.49
N GLY A 134 1.42 8.67 9.94
CA GLY A 134 2.20 9.58 9.10
C GLY A 134 2.16 11.04 9.54
N GLY A 135 2.56 11.92 8.61
CA GLY A 135 2.60 13.37 8.82
C GLY A 135 1.25 14.05 8.57
N ASN A 136 1.21 15.34 8.90
CA ASN A 136 0.01 16.17 8.72
C ASN A 136 0.31 17.51 8.01
N VAL A 137 1.47 17.62 7.37
CA VAL A 137 1.84 18.77 6.55
C VAL A 137 1.11 18.76 5.22
N GLY A 138 0.90 17.56 4.67
CA GLY A 138 0.06 17.29 3.50
C GLY A 138 -1.30 16.69 3.89
N PRO A 139 -2.25 16.62 2.94
CA PRO A 139 -3.55 16.00 3.16
C PRO A 139 -3.45 14.51 3.46
N GLU A 140 -4.41 14.01 4.21
CA GLU A 140 -4.66 12.59 4.43
C GLU A 140 -4.98 11.88 3.12
N LEU A 141 -4.49 10.65 2.94
CA LEU A 141 -4.57 9.91 1.69
C LEU A 141 -5.60 8.76 1.69
N ASP A 142 -6.26 8.46 2.82
CA ASP A 142 -7.35 7.47 2.81
C ASP A 142 -8.42 7.85 1.79
N GLY A 143 -8.75 6.91 0.89
CA GLY A 143 -9.68 7.13 -0.21
C GLY A 143 -9.22 8.14 -1.26
N VAL A 144 -7.92 8.44 -1.36
CA VAL A 144 -7.40 9.45 -2.29
C VAL A 144 -7.72 9.13 -3.75
N PHE A 145 -7.67 7.85 -4.13
CA PHE A 145 -8.00 7.43 -5.48
C PHE A 145 -9.47 7.67 -5.81
N GLY A 146 -10.37 7.38 -4.88
CA GLY A 146 -11.80 7.66 -5.04
C GLY A 146 -12.12 9.15 -5.22
N ARG A 147 -11.32 10.03 -4.59
CA ARG A 147 -11.48 11.49 -4.71
C ARG A 147 -10.91 12.07 -5.99
N LEU A 148 -9.77 11.57 -6.46
CA LEU A 148 -9.00 12.19 -7.55
C LEU A 148 -9.08 11.41 -8.87
N GLY A 149 -9.27 10.10 -8.83
CA GLY A 149 -9.13 9.20 -9.98
C GLY A 149 -7.71 9.20 -10.55
N ASP A 150 -7.48 8.42 -11.60
CA ASP A 150 -6.17 8.29 -12.26
C ASP A 150 -5.57 9.63 -12.70
N ARG A 151 -6.37 10.46 -13.36
CA ARG A 151 -5.89 11.74 -13.91
C ARG A 151 -5.53 12.74 -12.82
N GLY A 152 -6.35 12.81 -11.76
CA GLY A 152 -6.12 13.72 -10.66
C GLY A 152 -4.90 13.32 -9.84
N LEU A 153 -4.75 12.03 -9.56
CA LEU A 153 -3.62 11.48 -8.82
C LEU A 153 -2.30 11.69 -9.58
N ASN A 154 -2.27 11.36 -10.88
CA ASN A 154 -1.10 11.62 -11.73
C ASN A 154 -0.73 13.11 -11.76
N ARG A 155 -1.73 14.00 -11.88
CA ARG A 155 -1.48 15.45 -11.89
C ARG A 155 -0.89 15.90 -10.55
N ALA A 156 -1.44 15.44 -9.44
CA ALA A 156 -0.96 15.80 -8.10
C ALA A 156 0.49 15.35 -7.85
N LEU A 157 0.88 14.19 -8.41
CA LEU A 157 2.23 13.64 -8.27
C LEU A 157 3.25 14.32 -9.21
N LEU A 158 2.85 14.63 -10.45
CA LEU A 158 3.75 15.18 -11.47
C LEU A 158 3.78 16.72 -11.46
N ASN A 159 2.74 17.36 -10.98
CA ASN A 159 2.67 18.82 -10.89
C ASN A 159 1.87 19.25 -9.65
N PRO A 160 2.45 19.08 -8.46
CA PRO A 160 1.77 19.33 -7.19
C PRO A 160 1.31 20.78 -7.00
N SER A 161 1.95 21.73 -7.69
CA SER A 161 1.55 23.14 -7.64
C SER A 161 0.38 23.49 -8.56
N ALA A 162 -0.03 22.58 -9.47
CA ALA A 162 -1.13 22.86 -10.38
C ALA A 162 -2.50 22.95 -9.69
N SER A 163 -2.65 22.34 -8.52
CA SER A 163 -3.88 22.38 -7.73
C SER A 163 -3.57 22.03 -6.26
N ILE A 164 -3.49 23.04 -5.43
CA ILE A 164 -3.24 22.88 -3.99
C ILE A 164 -4.59 22.71 -3.29
N VAL A 165 -4.67 21.71 -2.42
CA VAL A 165 -5.89 21.45 -1.63
C VAL A 165 -6.14 22.59 -0.66
N VAL A 166 -7.39 23.05 -0.57
CA VAL A 166 -7.80 24.12 0.37
C VAL A 166 -7.39 23.78 1.80
N GLY A 167 -6.71 24.73 2.46
CA GLY A 167 -6.16 24.57 3.79
C GLY A 167 -4.75 23.95 3.82
N TYR A 168 -4.15 23.67 2.64
CA TYR A 168 -2.76 23.23 2.51
C TYR A 168 -1.90 24.22 1.71
N GLU A 169 -2.43 25.41 1.48
CA GLU A 169 -1.69 26.51 0.89
C GLU A 169 -0.53 26.93 1.80
N ALA A 170 0.52 27.46 1.18
CA ALA A 170 1.70 27.92 1.89
C ALA A 170 1.83 29.44 1.90
N LYS A 171 2.53 29.95 2.89
CA LYS A 171 3.05 31.31 2.90
C LYS A 171 4.56 31.31 3.07
N GLU A 172 5.17 32.35 2.56
CA GLU A 172 6.59 32.64 2.71
C GLU A 172 6.78 33.88 3.59
N ILE A 173 7.64 33.75 4.58
CA ILE A 173 8.01 34.80 5.52
C ILE A 173 9.50 35.02 5.42
N VAL A 174 9.93 36.27 5.23
CA VAL A 174 11.31 36.68 5.44
C VAL A 174 11.39 37.37 6.80
N GLN A 175 12.15 36.79 7.72
CA GLN A 175 12.38 37.37 9.06
C GLN A 175 13.32 38.59 8.99
N GLU A 176 13.42 39.35 10.08
CA GLU A 176 14.29 40.53 10.16
C GLU A 176 15.77 40.20 9.92
N ASP A 177 16.20 38.99 10.28
CA ASP A 177 17.57 38.48 10.03
C ASP A 177 17.78 37.93 8.62
N GLY A 178 16.78 38.03 7.73
CA GLY A 178 16.81 37.49 6.37
C GLY A 178 16.48 36.01 6.23
N THR A 179 16.16 35.32 7.32
CA THR A 179 15.77 33.90 7.27
C THR A 179 14.45 33.73 6.54
N LEU A 180 14.47 32.89 5.49
CA LEU A 180 13.25 32.51 4.74
C LEU A 180 12.58 31.30 5.42
N ILE A 181 11.31 31.47 5.75
CA ILE A 181 10.44 30.42 6.27
C ILE A 181 9.30 30.22 5.29
N ARG A 182 9.08 28.96 4.89
CA ARG A 182 7.97 28.57 4.05
C ARG A 182 7.22 27.40 4.70
N GLY A 183 5.90 27.50 4.78
CA GLY A 183 5.10 26.46 5.42
C GLY A 183 3.61 26.66 5.21
N ARG A 184 2.86 25.59 5.48
CA ARG A 184 1.41 25.64 5.57
C ARG A 184 1.00 26.65 6.64
N TYR A 185 -0.03 27.44 6.38
CA TYR A 185 -0.47 28.47 7.30
C TYR A 185 -1.90 28.24 7.82
N ARG A 186 -2.21 28.88 8.92
CA ARG A 186 -3.55 29.06 9.49
C ARG A 186 -3.65 30.36 10.30
N ASN A 187 -4.85 30.72 10.71
CA ASN A 187 -5.08 31.89 11.57
C ASN A 187 -4.38 33.17 11.06
N ASP A 188 -4.55 33.43 9.77
CA ASP A 188 -4.04 34.67 9.15
C ASP A 188 -4.97 35.81 9.47
N THR A 189 -4.53 36.71 10.33
CA THR A 189 -5.23 37.92 10.79
C THR A 189 -4.47 39.17 10.38
N ASP A 190 -5.00 40.33 10.66
CA ASP A 190 -4.30 41.62 10.39
C ASP A 190 -2.98 41.75 11.17
N LEU A 191 -2.85 41.09 12.33
CA LEU A 191 -1.70 41.21 13.23
C LEU A 191 -0.68 40.10 13.10
N ALA A 192 -1.12 38.86 12.83
CA ALA A 192 -0.25 37.71 12.88
C ALA A 192 -0.76 36.56 11.99
N VAL A 193 0.15 35.65 11.66
CA VAL A 193 -0.14 34.39 10.98
C VAL A 193 0.56 33.23 11.72
N GLN A 194 -0.02 32.05 11.65
CA GLN A 194 0.62 30.83 12.16
C GLN A 194 1.13 30.00 10.98
N ILE A 195 2.42 29.64 11.05
CA ILE A 195 3.08 28.73 10.08
C ILE A 195 3.37 27.40 10.76
N GLN A 196 3.05 26.32 10.08
CA GLN A 196 3.38 24.97 10.56
C GLN A 196 4.89 24.69 10.41
N SER A 197 5.49 24.13 11.44
CA SER A 197 6.88 23.67 11.37
C SER A 197 7.04 22.56 10.33
N LYS A 198 8.24 22.42 9.75
CA LYS A 198 8.52 21.42 8.70
C LYS A 198 8.22 19.98 9.11
N ASP A 199 8.31 19.69 10.41
CA ASP A 199 7.99 18.38 10.98
C ASP A 199 6.48 18.20 11.27
N GLY A 200 5.65 19.18 10.95
CA GLY A 200 4.21 19.18 11.15
C GLY A 200 3.75 19.28 12.63
N ARG A 201 4.68 19.29 13.59
CA ARG A 201 4.36 19.12 15.02
C ARG A 201 3.91 20.39 15.71
N ARG A 202 4.32 21.56 15.21
CA ARG A 202 4.08 22.84 15.89
C ARG A 202 3.55 23.89 14.92
N TRP A 203 2.77 24.82 15.46
CA TRP A 203 2.35 26.04 14.80
C TRP A 203 3.08 27.21 15.46
N VAL A 204 3.88 27.91 14.69
CA VAL A 204 4.66 29.07 15.14
C VAL A 204 3.93 30.33 14.71
N THR A 205 3.72 31.25 15.64
CA THR A 205 3.08 32.54 15.38
C THR A 205 4.13 33.57 14.98
N TYR A 206 3.89 34.19 13.83
CA TYR A 206 4.68 35.32 13.33
C TYR A 206 3.82 36.57 13.34
N PHE A 207 4.30 37.62 14.01
CA PHE A 207 3.68 38.93 14.00
C PHE A 207 4.09 39.68 12.73
N LYS A 208 3.11 40.26 12.02
CA LYS A 208 3.31 40.91 10.71
C LYS A 208 4.18 42.16 10.79
N ASP A 209 4.20 42.83 11.93
CA ASP A 209 5.04 43.99 12.23
C ASP A 209 6.50 43.65 12.57
N ARG A 210 6.83 42.33 12.69
CA ARG A 210 8.16 41.80 13.07
C ARG A 210 8.78 40.89 12.00
N VAL A 211 8.36 41.03 10.77
CA VAL A 211 8.90 40.30 9.62
C VAL A 211 9.16 41.28 8.49
N GLN A 212 10.20 41.03 7.67
CA GLN A 212 10.50 41.87 6.54
C GLN A 212 9.44 41.78 5.44
N SER A 213 8.95 40.53 5.21
CA SER A 213 7.86 40.29 4.25
C SER A 213 7.07 39.05 4.58
N LEU A 214 5.81 39.04 4.16
CA LEU A 214 4.89 37.91 4.20
C LEU A 214 4.11 37.91 2.89
N VAL A 215 4.21 36.79 2.13
CA VAL A 215 3.52 36.63 0.85
C VAL A 215 2.88 35.26 0.75
N ASP A 216 1.82 35.16 -0.06
CA ASP A 216 1.26 33.85 -0.43
C ASP A 216 2.21 33.14 -1.39
N SER A 217 2.41 31.83 -1.15
CA SER A 217 3.17 30.99 -2.06
C SER A 217 2.24 30.27 -3.03
N ASN A 218 2.47 30.44 -4.32
CA ASN A 218 1.75 29.71 -5.36
C ASN A 218 2.32 28.31 -5.61
N GLU A 219 3.36 27.92 -4.88
CA GLU A 219 4.00 26.64 -5.00
C GLU A 219 3.54 25.69 -3.89
N SER A 220 3.33 24.45 -4.22
CA SER A 220 3.03 23.38 -3.24
C SER A 220 4.23 23.11 -2.33
N LEU A 221 3.96 22.75 -1.08
CA LEU A 221 4.99 22.22 -0.18
C LEU A 221 5.40 20.78 -0.54
N MET A 222 4.64 20.10 -1.39
CA MET A 222 4.96 18.77 -1.87
C MET A 222 6.12 18.82 -2.86
N PRO A 223 7.25 18.14 -2.59
CA PRO A 223 8.41 18.13 -3.48
C PRO A 223 8.20 17.20 -4.68
N ASP A 224 8.96 17.42 -5.76
CA ASP A 224 8.90 16.65 -7.01
C ASP A 224 9.58 15.25 -6.89
N VAL A 225 9.42 14.57 -5.77
CA VAL A 225 10.08 13.27 -5.52
C VAL A 225 9.60 12.21 -6.51
N TYR A 226 8.30 12.20 -6.83
CA TYR A 226 7.74 11.20 -7.75
C TYR A 226 8.43 11.20 -9.12
N ALA A 227 8.75 12.37 -9.66
CA ALA A 227 9.44 12.49 -10.94
C ALA A 227 10.89 11.95 -10.92
N THR A 228 11.48 11.80 -9.74
CA THR A 228 12.85 11.26 -9.58
C THR A 228 12.89 9.73 -9.45
N LEU A 229 11.73 9.08 -9.27
CA LEU A 229 11.63 7.62 -9.18
C LEU A 229 11.75 6.98 -10.56
N GLY A 230 12.28 5.75 -10.61
CA GLY A 230 12.26 4.93 -11.82
C GLY A 230 10.84 4.52 -12.22
N ALA A 231 10.62 4.18 -13.49
CA ALA A 231 9.29 3.86 -14.02
C ALA A 231 8.58 2.75 -13.22
N ALA A 232 9.29 1.68 -12.84
CA ALA A 232 8.73 0.61 -12.02
C ALA A 232 8.34 1.09 -10.60
N GLU A 233 9.17 1.95 -9.99
CA GLU A 233 8.88 2.53 -8.67
C GLU A 233 7.67 3.49 -8.72
N GLN A 234 7.52 4.23 -9.81
CA GLN A 234 6.35 5.09 -10.03
C GLN A 234 5.07 4.26 -10.13
N GLU A 235 5.11 3.14 -10.84
CA GLU A 235 4.00 2.22 -10.99
C GLU A 235 3.62 1.57 -9.65
N GLN A 236 4.60 1.07 -8.89
CA GLN A 236 4.40 0.52 -7.56
C GLN A 236 3.79 1.53 -6.59
N LEU A 237 4.34 2.75 -6.54
CA LEU A 237 3.80 3.81 -5.69
C LEU A 237 2.37 4.18 -6.10
N MET A 238 2.09 4.25 -7.41
CA MET A 238 0.74 4.51 -7.93
C MET A 238 -0.23 3.39 -7.53
N THR A 239 0.18 2.14 -7.65
CA THR A 239 -0.63 0.96 -7.25
C THR A 239 -0.97 1.02 -5.77
N PHE A 240 0.00 1.34 -4.91
CA PHE A 240 -0.25 1.55 -3.48
C PHE A 240 -1.25 2.69 -3.22
N LEU A 241 -1.06 3.86 -3.82
CA LEU A 241 -1.96 5.00 -3.64
C LEU A 241 -3.39 4.73 -4.14
N LYS A 242 -3.55 3.87 -5.13
CA LYS A 242 -4.87 3.41 -5.61
C LYS A 242 -5.54 2.45 -4.64
N SER A 243 -4.79 1.79 -3.79
CA SER A 243 -5.31 0.86 -2.79
C SER A 243 -5.78 1.53 -1.49
N LEU A 244 -5.45 2.83 -1.31
CA LEU A 244 -5.90 3.64 -0.19
C LEU A 244 -7.34 4.14 -0.45
#